data_d8e98202a4af18e24f794d12cdec67dc
#
_entry.id   d8e98202a4af18e24f794d12cdec67dc
#
_cell.length_a   1.000
_cell.length_b   1.000
_cell.length_c   1.000
_cell.angle_alpha   90.00
_cell.angle_beta   90.00
_cell.angle_gamma   90.00
#
_symmetry.space_group_name_H-M   'P 1'
#
loop_
_entity.id
_entity.type
_entity.pdbx_description
1 polymer ?
#
loop_
_entity_poly.entity_id
_entity_poly.type
_entity_poly.pdbx_seq_one_letter_code
_entity_poly.pdbx_strand_id
1 'polypeptide(L)'
;MAPTVLVVDDEASARAFIERALTQEGYQVLVAAEGEVALNILRSTKRKVALVITDLVMPGMGGHAFALEVGKLPSPPPVLYISAYEAPRGEMSKRFLQKPFSVAALSQAVARLIPQEVKAK
;
A
#
# COMPACT_ATOMS: atom_id res chain seq x y z
N MET A 1 -13.61 -1.85 13.91
CA MET A 1 -13.04 -2.77 12.92
C MET A 1 -11.68 -2.28 12.47
N ALA A 2 -10.76 -3.20 12.29
CA ALA A 2 -9.42 -2.85 11.85
C ALA A 2 -9.43 -2.42 10.38
N PRO A 3 -8.67 -1.37 10.03
CA PRO A 3 -8.55 -1.01 8.62
C PRO A 3 -7.88 -2.10 7.80
N THR A 4 -8.26 -2.19 6.54
CA THR A 4 -7.67 -3.15 5.60
C THR A 4 -6.67 -2.44 4.71
N VAL A 5 -5.48 -3.03 4.60
CA VAL A 5 -4.40 -2.51 3.77
C VAL A 5 -4.06 -3.55 2.69
N LEU A 6 -3.95 -3.11 1.45
CA LEU A 6 -3.54 -3.98 0.35
C LEU A 6 -2.07 -3.72 0.03
N VAL A 7 -1.26 -4.77 0.06
CA VAL A 7 0.18 -4.68 -0.19
C VAL A 7 0.50 -5.32 -1.52
N VAL A 8 1.15 -4.57 -2.41
CA VAL A 8 1.48 -5.01 -3.77
C VAL A 8 2.99 -4.92 -3.96
N ASP A 9 3.64 -6.04 -4.10
CA ASP A 9 5.10 -6.10 -4.31
C ASP A 9 5.42 -7.44 -4.93
N ASP A 10 6.23 -7.45 -5.98
CA ASP A 10 6.61 -8.70 -6.64
C ASP A 10 7.65 -9.48 -5.86
N GLU A 11 8.27 -8.86 -4.88
CA GLU A 11 9.26 -9.49 -4.03
C GLU A 11 8.60 -10.14 -2.82
N ALA A 12 8.65 -11.47 -2.74
CA ALA A 12 7.94 -12.19 -1.68
C ALA A 12 8.41 -11.78 -0.28
N SER A 13 9.71 -11.55 -0.12
CA SER A 13 10.24 -11.19 1.19
C SER A 13 9.75 -9.82 1.63
N ALA A 14 9.65 -8.87 0.71
CA ALA A 14 9.15 -7.53 1.02
C ALA A 14 7.67 -7.61 1.40
N ARG A 15 6.87 -8.37 0.64
CA ARG A 15 5.46 -8.57 0.98
C ARG A 15 5.30 -9.14 2.38
N ALA A 16 6.08 -10.19 2.67
CA ALA A 16 5.97 -10.86 3.97
C ALA A 16 6.35 -9.94 5.12
N PHE A 17 7.40 -9.14 4.93
CA PHE A 17 7.84 -8.19 5.96
C PHE A 17 6.73 -7.19 6.28
N ILE A 18 6.16 -6.60 5.23
CA ILE A 18 5.12 -5.59 5.42
C ILE A 18 3.86 -6.22 6.03
N GLU A 19 3.47 -7.38 5.52
CA GLU A 19 2.29 -8.07 6.03
C GLU A 19 2.43 -8.37 7.51
N ARG A 20 3.58 -8.90 7.91
CA ARG A 20 3.80 -9.23 9.31
C ARG A 20 3.78 -7.98 10.19
N ALA A 21 4.48 -6.93 9.77
CA ALA A 21 4.55 -5.71 10.55
C ALA A 21 3.17 -5.10 10.78
N LEU A 22 2.37 -5.02 9.73
CA LEU A 22 1.06 -4.39 9.84
C LEU A 22 0.04 -5.28 10.55
N THR A 23 0.12 -6.58 10.37
CA THR A 23 -0.74 -7.50 11.08
C THR A 23 -0.50 -7.40 12.59
N GLN A 24 0.75 -7.27 13.00
CA GLN A 24 1.09 -7.13 14.41
C GLN A 24 0.53 -5.85 15.01
N GLU A 25 0.29 -4.84 14.19
CA GLU A 25 -0.30 -3.58 14.66
C GLU A 25 -1.81 -3.56 14.57
N GLY A 26 -2.42 -4.67 14.20
CA GLY A 26 -3.86 -4.79 14.19
C GLY A 26 -4.54 -4.54 12.86
N TYR A 27 -3.79 -4.23 11.81
CA TYR A 27 -4.38 -4.05 10.49
C TYR A 27 -4.75 -5.40 9.88
N GLN A 28 -5.77 -5.39 9.04
CA GLN A 28 -6.03 -6.53 8.17
C GLN A 28 -5.29 -6.31 6.87
N VAL A 29 -4.59 -7.35 6.40
CA VAL A 29 -3.68 -7.18 5.25
C VAL A 29 -4.07 -8.15 4.15
N LEU A 30 -4.23 -7.60 2.94
CA LEU A 30 -4.36 -8.37 1.72
C LEU A 30 -3.06 -8.19 0.94
N VAL A 31 -2.65 -9.21 0.20
CA VAL A 31 -1.39 -9.15 -0.54
C VAL A 31 -1.60 -9.53 -1.99
N ALA A 32 -0.79 -8.93 -2.86
CA ALA A 32 -0.78 -9.26 -4.28
C ALA A 32 0.65 -9.16 -4.79
N ALA A 33 1.02 -10.03 -5.71
CA ALA A 33 2.37 -10.05 -6.27
C ALA A 33 2.52 -9.11 -7.45
N GLU A 34 1.42 -8.62 -8.01
CA GLU A 34 1.49 -7.74 -9.18
C GLU A 34 0.23 -6.90 -9.27
N GLY A 35 0.33 -5.83 -10.09
CA GLY A 35 -0.74 -4.84 -10.18
C GLY A 35 -2.07 -5.40 -10.66
N GLU A 36 -2.04 -6.30 -11.65
CA GLU A 36 -3.29 -6.87 -12.15
C GLU A 36 -4.03 -7.65 -11.09
N VAL A 37 -3.30 -8.45 -10.30
CA VAL A 37 -3.92 -9.20 -9.22
C VAL A 37 -4.50 -8.24 -8.18
N ALA A 38 -3.75 -7.19 -7.88
CA ALA A 38 -4.22 -6.19 -6.91
C ALA A 38 -5.49 -5.49 -7.38
N LEU A 39 -5.56 -5.14 -8.66
CA LEU A 39 -6.77 -4.51 -9.22
C LEU A 39 -7.96 -5.44 -9.14
N ASN A 40 -7.76 -6.73 -9.43
CA ASN A 40 -8.83 -7.70 -9.31
C ASN A 40 -9.34 -7.79 -7.87
N ILE A 41 -8.43 -7.75 -6.91
CA ILE A 41 -8.81 -7.75 -5.51
C ILE A 41 -9.65 -6.50 -5.19
N LEU A 42 -9.17 -5.33 -5.61
CA LEU A 42 -9.86 -4.07 -5.33
C LEU A 42 -11.26 -4.02 -5.94
N ARG A 43 -11.42 -4.61 -7.13
CA ARG A 43 -12.70 -4.60 -7.84
C ARG A 43 -13.69 -5.61 -7.29
N SER A 44 -13.21 -6.66 -6.64
CA SER A 44 -14.07 -7.76 -6.21
C SER A 44 -14.28 -7.84 -4.71
N THR A 45 -13.41 -7.22 -3.91
CA THR A 45 -13.52 -7.32 -2.46
C THR A 45 -14.72 -6.53 -1.95
N LYS A 46 -15.34 -7.07 -0.92
CA LYS A 46 -16.42 -6.36 -0.22
C LYS A 46 -15.88 -5.52 0.92
N ARG A 47 -14.61 -5.69 1.26
CA ARG A 47 -13.98 -4.90 2.30
C ARG A 47 -13.58 -3.53 1.75
N LYS A 48 -13.72 -2.51 2.59
CA LYS A 48 -13.20 -1.20 2.25
C LYS A 48 -11.70 -1.21 2.48
N VAL A 49 -10.93 -1.02 1.41
CA VAL A 49 -9.48 -0.93 1.52
C VAL A 49 -9.12 0.50 1.88
N ALA A 50 -8.47 0.66 3.03
CA ALA A 50 -8.14 1.99 3.56
C ALA A 50 -6.86 2.56 2.98
N LEU A 51 -5.96 1.69 2.50
CA LEU A 51 -4.67 2.12 1.98
C LEU A 51 -4.13 1.03 1.06
N VAL A 52 -3.48 1.46 -0.03
CA VAL A 52 -2.74 0.56 -0.90
C VAL A 52 -1.26 0.90 -0.77
N ILE A 53 -0.42 -0.10 -0.52
CA ILE A 53 1.02 0.05 -0.53
C ILE A 53 1.54 -0.67 -1.76
N THR A 54 2.27 0.02 -2.64
CA THR A 54 2.76 -0.60 -3.86
C THR A 54 4.22 -0.25 -4.13
N ASP A 55 4.98 -1.25 -4.58
CA ASP A 55 6.30 -1.00 -5.14
C ASP A 55 6.13 -0.21 -6.45
N LEU A 56 7.05 0.67 -6.73
CA LEU A 56 7.05 1.43 -7.98
C LEU A 56 7.51 0.59 -9.16
N VAL A 57 8.44 -0.32 -8.94
CA VAL A 57 9.04 -1.10 -10.02
C VAL A 57 8.58 -2.55 -9.90
N MET A 58 7.71 -2.95 -10.81
CA MET A 58 7.17 -4.31 -10.85
C MET A 58 7.11 -4.79 -12.30
N PRO A 59 7.27 -6.11 -12.53
CA PRO A 59 7.11 -6.64 -13.88
C PRO A 59 5.68 -6.38 -14.38
N GLY A 60 5.55 -6.11 -15.65
CA GLY A 60 4.26 -5.82 -16.25
C GLY A 60 3.81 -4.42 -15.90
N MET A 61 2.77 -4.31 -15.07
CA MET A 61 2.24 -3.01 -14.68
C MET A 61 3.07 -2.42 -13.54
N GLY A 62 3.72 -1.28 -13.78
CA GLY A 62 4.47 -0.59 -12.75
C GLY A 62 3.57 0.10 -11.75
N GLY A 63 4.17 0.59 -10.67
CA GLY A 63 3.42 1.21 -9.57
C GLY A 63 2.65 2.45 -10.00
N HIS A 64 3.23 3.28 -10.87
CA HIS A 64 2.52 4.48 -11.34
C HIS A 64 1.29 4.11 -12.17
N ALA A 65 1.44 3.17 -13.11
CA ALA A 65 0.32 2.73 -13.93
C ALA A 65 -0.77 2.10 -13.07
N PHE A 66 -0.35 1.29 -12.10
CA PHE A 66 -1.28 0.68 -11.16
C PHE A 66 -2.04 1.76 -10.37
N ALA A 67 -1.34 2.77 -9.88
CA ALA A 67 -1.98 3.83 -9.10
C ALA A 67 -2.99 4.62 -9.94
N LEU A 68 -2.71 4.82 -11.23
CA LEU A 68 -3.67 5.46 -12.11
C LEU A 68 -4.96 4.66 -12.21
N GLU A 69 -4.85 3.34 -12.30
CA GLU A 69 -6.03 2.48 -12.35
C GLU A 69 -6.79 2.50 -11.03
N VAL A 70 -6.06 2.54 -9.90
CA VAL A 70 -6.70 2.65 -8.59
C VAL A 70 -7.52 3.94 -8.52
N GLY A 71 -6.99 5.03 -9.06
CA GLY A 71 -7.66 6.33 -9.04
C GLY A 71 -8.97 6.35 -9.82
N LYS A 72 -9.19 5.38 -10.71
CA LYS A 72 -10.42 5.30 -11.49
C LYS A 72 -11.54 4.57 -10.74
N LEU A 73 -11.25 3.99 -9.59
CA LEU A 73 -12.27 3.29 -8.81
C LEU A 73 -13.24 4.30 -8.19
N PRO A 74 -14.48 3.87 -7.89
CA PRO A 74 -15.49 4.80 -7.35
C PRO A 74 -15.07 5.50 -6.05
N SER A 75 -14.36 4.80 -5.18
CA SER A 75 -13.86 5.39 -3.94
C SER A 75 -12.42 4.96 -3.76
N PRO A 76 -11.49 5.60 -4.49
CA PRO A 76 -10.12 5.13 -4.49
C PRO A 76 -9.45 5.34 -3.14
N PRO A 77 -8.74 4.32 -2.64
CA PRO A 77 -7.94 4.49 -1.44
C PRO A 77 -6.67 5.27 -1.73
N PRO A 78 -6.06 5.89 -0.71
CA PRO A 78 -4.75 6.49 -0.91
C PRO A 78 -3.70 5.44 -1.19
N VAL A 79 -2.62 5.85 -1.84
CA VAL A 79 -1.54 4.94 -2.26
C VAL A 79 -0.24 5.39 -1.61
N LEU A 80 0.45 4.47 -0.97
CA LEU A 80 1.80 4.66 -0.47
C LEU A 80 2.75 3.91 -1.40
N TYR A 81 3.70 4.64 -1.99
CA TYR A 81 4.70 4.05 -2.87
C TYR A 81 5.91 3.63 -2.07
N ILE A 82 6.45 2.45 -2.37
CA ILE A 82 7.71 1.99 -1.79
C ILE A 82 8.67 1.67 -2.93
N SER A 83 9.95 1.96 -2.74
CA SER A 83 10.93 1.72 -3.79
C SER A 83 12.34 1.79 -3.21
N ALA A 84 13.27 1.08 -3.87
CA ALA A 84 14.69 1.19 -3.54
C ALA A 84 15.28 2.52 -4.04
N TYR A 85 14.57 3.20 -4.92
CA TYR A 85 15.07 4.46 -5.49
C TYR A 85 14.77 5.62 -4.57
N GLU A 86 15.46 6.73 -4.83
CA GLU A 86 15.35 7.93 -4.02
C GLU A 86 13.93 8.49 -4.07
N ALA A 87 13.47 9.00 -2.93
CA ALA A 87 12.12 9.55 -2.85
C ALA A 87 12.00 10.84 -3.66
N PRO A 88 10.87 11.05 -4.32
CA PRO A 88 10.63 12.32 -5.00
C PRO A 88 10.48 13.45 -3.99
N ARG A 89 10.61 14.68 -4.48
CA ARG A 89 10.44 15.86 -3.65
C ARG A 89 9.00 16.35 -3.70
N GLY A 90 8.65 17.22 -2.77
CA GLY A 90 7.34 17.85 -2.76
C GLY A 90 6.27 16.96 -2.18
N GLU A 91 5.06 17.13 -2.69
CA GLU A 91 3.90 16.41 -2.15
C GLU A 91 4.04 14.90 -2.24
N MET A 92 4.69 14.42 -3.28
CA MET A 92 4.86 12.97 -3.45
C MET A 92 5.70 12.36 -2.34
N SER A 93 6.57 13.14 -1.70
CA SER A 93 7.42 12.59 -0.63
C SER A 93 6.58 12.08 0.55
N LYS A 94 5.39 12.60 0.74
CA LYS A 94 4.51 12.17 1.82
C LYS A 94 3.87 10.82 1.56
N ARG A 95 3.89 10.37 0.30
CA ARG A 95 3.30 9.10 -0.12
C ARG A 95 4.37 8.14 -0.62
N PHE A 96 5.57 8.30 -0.12
CA PHE A 96 6.72 7.54 -0.58
C PHE A 96 7.54 7.08 0.61
N LEU A 97 7.96 5.81 0.57
CA LEU A 97 8.82 5.24 1.61
C LEU A 97 9.95 4.50 0.91
N GLN A 98 11.18 4.92 1.18
CA GLN A 98 12.35 4.35 0.51
C GLN A 98 12.79 3.07 1.19
N LYS A 99 13.08 2.05 0.41
CA LYS A 99 13.66 0.80 0.91
C LYS A 99 15.16 0.97 1.14
N PRO A 100 15.73 0.34 2.14
CA PRO A 100 15.07 -0.40 3.20
C PRO A 100 14.46 0.54 4.24
N PHE A 101 13.39 0.12 4.87
CA PHE A 101 12.75 0.92 5.91
C PHE A 101 12.52 0.07 7.15
N SER A 102 12.45 0.74 8.30
CA SER A 102 12.17 0.07 9.56
C SER A 102 10.67 -0.14 9.73
N VAL A 103 10.32 -1.01 10.66
CA VAL A 103 8.92 -1.19 11.05
C VAL A 103 8.34 0.14 11.52
N ALA A 104 9.12 0.92 12.29
CA ALA A 104 8.65 2.21 12.79
C ALA A 104 8.34 3.18 11.65
N ALA A 105 9.21 3.26 10.63
CA ALA A 105 8.98 4.15 9.50
C ALA A 105 7.75 3.73 8.71
N LEU A 106 7.58 2.43 8.50
CA LEU A 106 6.41 1.90 7.82
C LEU A 106 5.14 2.22 8.60
N SER A 107 5.16 1.97 9.89
CA SER A 107 4.02 2.20 10.76
C SER A 107 3.59 3.66 10.74
N GLN A 108 4.55 4.57 10.81
CA GLN A 108 4.26 6.01 10.77
C GLN A 108 3.68 6.44 9.44
N ALA A 109 4.22 5.92 8.34
CA ALA A 109 3.73 6.27 7.01
C ALA A 109 2.29 5.78 6.82
N VAL A 110 2.01 4.57 7.26
CA VAL A 110 0.67 3.99 7.14
C VAL A 110 -0.33 4.78 7.99
N ALA A 111 0.02 5.08 9.23
CA ALA A 111 -0.87 5.81 10.13
C ALA A 111 -1.18 7.19 9.59
N ARG A 112 -0.20 7.84 8.96
CA ARG A 112 -0.38 9.19 8.41
C ARG A 112 -1.34 9.20 7.22
N LEU A 113 -1.36 8.13 6.44
CA LEU A 113 -2.14 8.11 5.20
C LEU A 113 -3.52 7.50 5.34
N ILE A 114 -3.77 6.71 6.37
CA ILE A 114 -5.10 6.14 6.57
C ILE A 114 -6.03 7.23 7.09
N PRO A 115 -7.21 7.41 6.46
CA PRO A 115 -8.15 8.45 6.90
C PRO A 115 -8.54 8.27 8.36
N GLN A 116 -8.69 9.39 9.06
CA GLN A 116 -8.90 9.39 10.50
C GLN A 116 -10.16 8.64 10.90
N GLU A 117 -11.21 8.76 10.13
CA GLU A 117 -12.48 8.12 10.47
C GLU A 117 -12.43 6.60 10.33
N VAL A 118 -11.41 6.06 9.67
CA VAL A 118 -11.25 4.61 9.51
C VAL A 118 -10.49 4.00 10.68
N LYS A 119 -9.70 4.80 11.37
CA LYS A 119 -8.89 4.31 12.48
C LYS A 119 -9.80 3.97 13.65
N ALA A 120 -9.83 2.69 14.01
CA ALA A 120 -10.64 2.24 15.12
C ALA A 120 -10.11 2.78 16.44
N LYS A 121 -10.98 2.95 17.35
CA LYS A 121 -10.60 3.29 18.69
C LYS A 121 -10.30 2.07 19.47
#